data_b56b7d994e0edf020b6f4cb2651f7789
#
_entry.id   b56b7d994e0edf020b6f4cb2651f7789
#
_cell.length_a   1.000
_cell.length_b   1.000
_cell.length_c   1.000
_cell.angle_alpha   90.00
_cell.angle_beta   90.00
_cell.angle_gamma   90.00
#
_symmetry.space_group_name_H-M   'P 1'
#
loop_
_entity.id
_entity.type
_entity.pdbx_description
1 polymer ?
#
loop_
_entity_poly.entity_id
_entity_poly.type
_entity_poly.pdbx_seq_one_letter_code
_entity_poly.pdbx_strand_id
1 'polypeptide(L)'
;MSTVEGEGSLYEKIEPNMGLVEASLSDIFIGPEMLANPRSMPEALRNAASVYVANEAFRMAVPSLDLVLTPNGFGIVNNQNVVPASKERIERLMFSLAQMRDKAVSTMVIALADIDGYAETPQGEWFSSSLFLPLAGHLSGLIDPEKPMLDEDLRIRN
;
A
#
# COMPACT_ATOMS: atom_id res chain seq x y z
N MET A 1 15.52 8.66 -15.86
CA MET A 1 14.33 8.89 -16.70
C MET A 1 14.49 10.22 -17.40
N SER A 2 14.57 10.22 -18.71
CA SER A 2 14.65 11.48 -19.44
C SER A 2 13.25 12.08 -19.52
N THR A 3 13.08 13.24 -18.93
CA THR A 3 11.87 14.05 -19.11
C THR A 3 12.02 14.83 -20.40
N VAL A 4 11.04 14.74 -21.27
CA VAL A 4 10.97 15.59 -22.44
C VAL A 4 10.41 16.93 -21.98
N GLU A 5 11.03 18.03 -22.41
CA GLU A 5 10.56 19.37 -22.07
C GLU A 5 9.07 19.53 -22.41
N GLY A 6 8.28 19.98 -21.46
CA GLY A 6 6.83 20.19 -21.62
C GLY A 6 5.96 19.03 -21.20
N GLU A 7 6.53 17.91 -20.79
CA GLU A 7 5.77 16.75 -20.32
C GLU A 7 6.15 16.42 -18.90
N GLY A 8 5.15 16.34 -18.04
CA GLY A 8 5.37 15.90 -16.68
C GLY A 8 5.90 14.47 -16.65
N SER A 9 6.86 14.22 -15.78
CA SER A 9 7.30 12.85 -15.53
C SER A 9 6.14 12.03 -14.97
N LEU A 10 6.26 10.70 -15.06
CA LEU A 10 5.28 9.81 -14.43
C LEU A 10 5.12 10.15 -12.92
N TYR A 11 6.22 10.47 -12.27
CA TYR A 11 6.22 10.88 -10.86
C TYR A 11 5.34 12.12 -10.64
N GLU A 12 5.46 13.15 -11.46
CA GLU A 12 4.65 14.37 -11.34
C GLU A 12 3.15 14.11 -11.47
N LYS A 13 2.79 13.10 -12.26
CA LYS A 13 1.40 12.69 -12.41
C LYS A 13 0.87 11.91 -11.21
N ILE A 14 1.74 11.24 -10.50
CA ILE A 14 1.42 10.40 -9.34
C ILE A 14 1.46 11.20 -8.05
N GLU A 15 2.34 12.19 -7.94
CA GLU A 15 2.62 12.95 -6.73
C GLU A 15 1.36 13.49 -6.02
N PRO A 16 0.36 14.07 -6.71
CA PRO A 16 -0.86 14.53 -6.03
C PRO A 16 -1.60 13.43 -5.28
N ASN A 17 -1.59 12.22 -5.81
CA ASN A 17 -2.21 11.08 -5.14
C ASN A 17 -1.41 10.61 -3.93
N MET A 18 -0.10 10.80 -3.92
CA MET A 18 0.74 10.45 -2.78
C MET A 18 0.31 11.19 -1.53
N GLY A 19 0.03 12.49 -1.63
CA GLY A 19 -0.48 13.27 -0.50
C GLY A 19 -1.80 12.75 0.04
N LEU A 20 -2.72 12.35 -0.85
CA LEU A 20 -4.00 11.77 -0.46
C LEU A 20 -3.83 10.44 0.26
N VAL A 21 -2.94 9.60 -0.24
CA VAL A 21 -2.66 8.28 0.37
C VAL A 21 -1.95 8.44 1.71
N GLU A 22 -1.02 9.38 1.83
CA GLU A 22 -0.36 9.68 3.09
C GLU A 22 -1.37 10.16 4.15
N ALA A 23 -2.31 11.00 3.77
CA ALA A 23 -3.37 11.44 4.67
C ALA A 23 -4.22 10.26 5.15
N SER A 24 -4.56 9.36 4.25
CA SER A 24 -5.28 8.13 4.58
C SER A 24 -4.49 7.23 5.53
N LEU A 25 -3.19 7.08 5.30
CA LEU A 25 -2.30 6.33 6.19
C LEU A 25 -2.28 6.93 7.59
N SER A 26 -2.21 8.25 7.69
CA SER A 26 -2.23 8.97 8.96
C SER A 26 -3.52 8.70 9.72
N ASP A 27 -4.65 8.80 9.03
CA ASP A 27 -5.95 8.68 9.68
C ASP A 27 -6.27 7.25 10.10
N ILE A 28 -5.90 6.27 9.28
CA ILE A 28 -6.35 4.88 9.46
C ILE A 28 -5.35 4.02 10.22
N PHE A 29 -4.06 4.13 9.90
CA PHE A 29 -3.06 3.16 10.38
C PHE A 29 -2.07 3.72 11.38
N ILE A 30 -1.37 4.78 11.01
CA ILE A 30 -0.14 5.21 11.72
C ILE A 30 -0.44 6.27 12.75
N GLY A 31 -1.36 7.17 12.46
CA GLY A 31 -1.63 8.33 13.27
C GLY A 31 -0.77 9.54 12.88
N PRO A 32 -1.31 10.76 13.09
CA PRO A 32 -0.65 11.99 12.62
C PRO A 32 0.66 12.27 13.35
N GLU A 33 0.76 11.94 14.62
CA GLU A 33 1.96 12.22 15.42
C GLU A 33 3.16 11.42 14.93
N MET A 34 2.97 10.13 14.70
CA MET A 34 4.04 9.26 14.21
C MET A 34 4.42 9.59 12.77
N LEU A 35 3.44 9.89 11.93
CA LEU A 35 3.70 10.25 10.55
C LEU A 35 4.42 11.59 10.42
N ALA A 36 4.15 12.53 11.33
CA ALA A 36 4.84 13.82 11.37
C ALA A 36 6.33 13.68 11.72
N ASN A 37 6.71 12.58 12.35
CA ASN A 37 8.11 12.32 12.72
C ASN A 37 8.57 10.95 12.21
N PRO A 38 8.77 10.81 10.88
CA PRO A 38 9.13 9.52 10.28
C PRO A 38 10.41 8.90 10.83
N ARG A 39 11.30 9.72 11.37
CA ARG A 39 12.57 9.21 11.96
C ARG A 39 12.34 8.40 13.23
N SER A 40 11.23 8.64 13.92
CA SER A 40 10.89 7.88 15.13
C SER A 40 10.24 6.53 14.80
N MET A 41 9.82 6.33 13.56
CA MET A 41 9.21 5.06 13.14
C MET A 41 10.27 3.96 13.01
N PRO A 42 9.95 2.73 13.42
CA PRO A 42 10.78 1.59 13.08
C PRO A 42 11.03 1.52 11.57
N GLU A 43 12.23 1.12 11.18
CA GLU A 43 12.62 1.06 9.78
C GLU A 43 11.66 0.21 8.94
N ALA A 44 11.26 -0.94 9.45
CA ALA A 44 10.33 -1.83 8.77
C ALA A 44 8.98 -1.16 8.49
N LEU A 45 8.46 -0.40 9.46
CA LEU A 45 7.20 0.34 9.29
C LEU A 45 7.36 1.46 8.26
N ARG A 46 8.43 2.22 8.35
CA ARG A 46 8.71 3.33 7.42
C ARG A 46 8.84 2.82 5.98
N ASN A 47 9.58 1.74 5.79
CA ASN A 47 9.75 1.15 4.47
C ASN A 47 8.44 0.62 3.90
N ALA A 48 7.66 -0.08 4.71
CA ALA A 48 6.37 -0.60 4.29
C ALA A 48 5.38 0.54 3.96
N ALA A 49 5.36 1.59 4.77
CA ALA A 49 4.53 2.76 4.50
C ALA A 49 4.91 3.43 3.17
N SER A 50 6.19 3.56 2.88
CA SER A 50 6.68 4.11 1.62
C SER A 50 6.24 3.27 0.43
N VAL A 51 6.35 1.95 0.53
CA VAL A 51 5.90 1.02 -0.51
C VAL A 51 4.39 1.13 -0.71
N TYR A 52 3.63 1.20 0.38
CA TYR A 52 2.18 1.36 0.33
C TYR A 52 1.79 2.64 -0.41
N VAL A 53 2.35 3.78 0.00
CA VAL A 53 2.04 5.08 -0.60
C VAL A 53 2.38 5.09 -2.09
N ALA A 54 3.56 4.64 -2.45
CA ALA A 54 4.01 4.65 -3.84
C ALA A 54 3.10 3.81 -4.74
N ASN A 55 2.81 2.58 -4.33
CA ASN A 55 2.01 1.66 -5.14
C ASN A 55 0.54 2.06 -5.20
N GLU A 56 -0.04 2.50 -4.09
CA GLU A 56 -1.43 2.93 -4.08
C GLU A 56 -1.64 4.23 -4.86
N ALA A 57 -0.75 5.19 -4.71
CA ALA A 57 -0.82 6.43 -5.47
C ALA A 57 -0.69 6.18 -6.98
N PHE A 58 0.21 5.30 -7.37
CA PHE A 58 0.37 4.92 -8.77
C PHE A 58 -0.90 4.20 -9.28
N ARG A 59 -1.41 3.26 -8.53
CA ARG A 59 -2.64 2.53 -8.87
C ARG A 59 -3.81 3.50 -9.08
N MET A 60 -3.97 4.48 -8.20
CA MET A 60 -5.02 5.49 -8.30
C MET A 60 -4.86 6.37 -9.54
N ALA A 61 -3.64 6.63 -9.96
CA ALA A 61 -3.36 7.48 -11.11
C ALA A 61 -3.57 6.75 -12.44
N VAL A 62 -3.45 5.43 -12.49
CA VAL A 62 -3.47 4.66 -13.74
C VAL A 62 -4.65 4.99 -14.65
N PRO A 63 -5.91 5.10 -14.18
CA PRO A 63 -7.03 5.41 -15.06
C PRO A 63 -6.95 6.77 -15.75
N SER A 64 -6.19 7.71 -15.18
CA SER A 64 -6.02 9.06 -15.74
C SER A 64 -4.74 9.23 -16.55
N LEU A 65 -3.94 8.17 -16.67
CA LEU A 65 -2.69 8.20 -17.42
C LEU A 65 -2.91 7.61 -18.82
N ASP A 66 -2.36 8.29 -19.81
CA ASP A 66 -2.26 7.74 -21.16
C ASP A 66 -1.00 6.87 -21.24
N LEU A 67 -1.13 5.65 -20.76
CA LEU A 67 0.00 4.73 -20.73
C LEU A 67 0.26 4.12 -22.10
N VAL A 68 1.54 4.01 -22.45
CA VAL A 68 1.99 3.35 -23.67
C VAL A 68 3.00 2.26 -23.34
N LEU A 69 3.08 1.28 -24.23
CA LEU A 69 4.12 0.27 -24.14
C LEU A 69 5.40 0.81 -24.76
N THR A 70 6.48 0.82 -23.97
CA THR A 70 7.81 1.16 -24.44
C THR A 70 8.72 -0.05 -24.30
N PRO A 71 9.90 -0.07 -24.93
CA PRO A 71 10.86 -1.16 -24.75
C PRO A 71 11.26 -1.40 -23.30
N ASN A 72 11.16 -0.38 -22.46
CA ASN A 72 11.53 -0.43 -21.05
C ASN A 72 10.35 -0.57 -20.08
N GLY A 73 9.12 -0.75 -20.60
CA GLY A 73 7.91 -0.87 -19.80
C GLY A 73 6.84 0.13 -20.20
N PHE A 74 6.09 0.63 -19.22
CA PHE A 74 5.03 1.61 -19.45
C PHE A 74 5.58 3.03 -19.44
N GLY A 75 5.03 3.89 -20.29
CA GLY A 75 5.32 5.31 -20.32
C GLY A 75 4.03 6.11 -20.51
N ILE A 76 4.16 7.44 -20.55
CA ILE A 76 3.04 8.34 -20.81
C ILE A 76 3.04 8.70 -22.31
N VAL A 77 1.84 8.76 -22.92
CA VAL A 77 1.71 9.13 -24.33
C VAL A 77 2.18 10.57 -24.54
N ASN A 78 3.17 10.72 -25.39
CA ASN A 78 3.68 12.01 -25.81
C ASN A 78 3.95 12.07 -27.31
N ASN A 79 3.73 10.95 -28.01
CA ASN A 79 4.05 10.82 -29.41
C ASN A 79 3.02 9.92 -30.09
N GLN A 80 2.48 10.37 -31.21
CA GLN A 80 1.48 9.66 -31.98
C GLN A 80 1.98 8.33 -32.58
N ASN A 81 3.29 8.14 -32.61
CA ASN A 81 3.89 6.91 -33.15
C ASN A 81 4.04 5.79 -32.12
N VAL A 82 3.62 6.04 -30.86
CA VAL A 82 3.71 5.06 -29.78
C VAL A 82 2.38 4.34 -29.63
N VAL A 83 2.44 3.02 -29.55
CA VAL A 83 1.23 2.18 -29.40
C VAL A 83 0.73 2.28 -27.96
N PRO A 84 -0.55 2.63 -27.74
CA PRO A 84 -1.13 2.61 -26.39
C PRO A 84 -1.02 1.21 -25.79
N ALA A 85 -0.84 1.16 -24.48
CA ALA A 85 -0.85 -0.10 -23.75
C ALA A 85 -2.22 -0.78 -23.85
N SER A 86 -2.24 -2.08 -24.05
CA SER A 86 -3.48 -2.84 -24.11
C SER A 86 -4.20 -2.83 -22.76
N LYS A 87 -5.51 -2.98 -22.79
CA LYS A 87 -6.34 -3.08 -21.59
C LYS A 87 -5.84 -4.17 -20.65
N GLU A 88 -5.48 -5.33 -21.18
CA GLU A 88 -4.96 -6.45 -20.40
C GLU A 88 -3.68 -6.09 -19.64
N ARG A 89 -2.78 -5.37 -20.29
CA ARG A 89 -1.50 -4.96 -19.66
C ARG A 89 -1.74 -3.94 -18.57
N ILE A 90 -2.66 -3.01 -18.80
CA ILE A 90 -3.05 -2.04 -17.77
C ILE A 90 -3.68 -2.75 -16.57
N GLU A 91 -4.56 -3.71 -16.81
CA GLU A 91 -5.18 -4.50 -15.74
C GLU A 91 -4.13 -5.30 -14.94
N ARG A 92 -3.15 -5.88 -15.63
CA ARG A 92 -2.04 -6.57 -14.96
C ARG A 92 -1.18 -5.62 -14.13
N LEU A 93 -0.93 -4.43 -14.65
CA LEU A 93 -0.21 -3.41 -13.90
C LEU A 93 -0.97 -3.04 -12.63
N MET A 94 -2.26 -2.73 -12.74
CA MET A 94 -3.09 -2.38 -11.59
C MET A 94 -3.14 -3.52 -10.56
N PHE A 95 -3.25 -4.75 -11.04
CA PHE A 95 -3.23 -5.93 -10.17
C PHE A 95 -1.90 -6.07 -9.44
N SER A 96 -0.78 -5.90 -10.14
CA SER A 96 0.55 -5.97 -9.55
C SER A 96 0.76 -4.88 -8.49
N LEU A 97 0.32 -3.65 -8.78
CA LEU A 97 0.41 -2.55 -7.83
C LEU A 97 -0.44 -2.82 -6.58
N ALA A 98 -1.64 -3.38 -6.76
CA ALA A 98 -2.50 -3.77 -5.64
C ALA A 98 -1.86 -4.87 -4.80
N GLN A 99 -1.22 -5.86 -5.40
CA GLN A 99 -0.52 -6.90 -4.67
C GLN A 99 0.65 -6.36 -3.84
N MET A 100 1.43 -5.45 -4.40
CA MET A 100 2.54 -4.82 -3.68
C MET A 100 2.03 -3.97 -2.52
N ARG A 101 0.94 -3.24 -2.74
CA ARG A 101 0.25 -2.50 -1.68
C ARG A 101 -0.19 -3.43 -0.55
N ASP A 102 -0.83 -4.53 -0.88
CA ASP A 102 -1.37 -5.46 0.12
C ASP A 102 -0.27 -6.14 0.93
N LYS A 103 0.85 -6.47 0.29
CA LYS A 103 2.04 -6.94 1.01
C LYS A 103 2.58 -5.90 1.97
N ALA A 104 2.59 -4.64 1.54
CA ALA A 104 3.01 -3.53 2.41
C ALA A 104 2.07 -3.38 3.62
N VAL A 105 0.77 -3.52 3.41
CA VAL A 105 -0.21 -3.53 4.51
C VAL A 105 0.11 -4.62 5.52
N SER A 106 0.37 -5.83 5.07
CA SER A 106 0.71 -6.95 5.96
C SER A 106 1.95 -6.65 6.79
N THR A 107 2.98 -6.09 6.17
CA THR A 107 4.21 -5.69 6.88
C THR A 107 3.94 -4.57 7.88
N MET A 108 3.11 -3.58 7.50
CA MET A 108 2.73 -2.50 8.42
C MET A 108 1.98 -3.02 9.64
N VAL A 109 1.05 -3.95 9.44
CA VAL A 109 0.28 -4.54 10.53
C VAL A 109 1.21 -5.19 11.56
N ILE A 110 2.14 -5.99 11.08
CA ILE A 110 3.10 -6.66 11.96
C ILE A 110 3.96 -5.64 12.71
N ALA A 111 4.47 -4.64 12.01
CA ALA A 111 5.32 -3.61 12.61
C ALA A 111 4.56 -2.76 13.63
N LEU A 112 3.31 -2.41 13.35
CA LEU A 112 2.48 -1.64 14.28
C LEU A 112 2.13 -2.43 15.54
N ALA A 113 1.90 -3.73 15.40
CA ALA A 113 1.63 -4.59 16.55
C ALA A 113 2.80 -4.67 17.54
N ASP A 114 4.02 -4.46 17.07
CA ASP A 114 5.22 -4.46 17.89
C ASP A 114 5.48 -3.13 18.60
N ILE A 115 4.71 -2.09 18.29
CA ILE A 115 4.90 -0.77 18.92
C ILE A 115 4.12 -0.71 20.23
N ASP A 116 4.82 -0.44 21.31
CA ASP A 116 4.22 -0.27 22.63
C ASP A 116 3.22 0.90 22.60
N GLY A 117 2.02 0.65 23.11
CA GLY A 117 0.98 1.67 23.20
C GLY A 117 0.19 1.90 21.92
N TYR A 118 0.52 1.23 20.83
CA TYR A 118 -0.24 1.40 19.57
C TYR A 118 -1.71 0.97 19.73
N ALA A 119 -1.98 -0.11 20.44
CA ALA A 119 -3.34 -0.62 20.61
C ALA A 119 -4.27 0.37 21.33
N GLU A 120 -3.71 1.27 22.13
CA GLU A 120 -4.45 2.28 22.88
C GLU A 120 -4.65 3.59 22.09
N THR A 121 -4.05 3.70 20.90
CA THR A 121 -4.28 4.84 20.03
C THR A 121 -5.62 4.71 19.32
N PRO A 122 -6.22 5.84 18.86
CA PRO A 122 -7.45 5.77 18.09
C PRO A 122 -7.34 4.85 16.86
N GLN A 123 -6.19 4.85 16.19
CA GLN A 123 -5.93 4.00 15.04
C GLN A 123 -5.88 2.53 15.44
N GLY A 124 -5.21 2.22 16.55
CA GLY A 124 -5.14 0.86 17.08
C GLY A 124 -6.50 0.33 17.52
N GLU A 125 -7.30 1.16 18.19
CA GLU A 125 -8.67 0.81 18.57
C GLU A 125 -9.56 0.55 17.36
N TRP A 126 -9.51 1.45 16.36
CA TRP A 126 -10.25 1.27 15.12
C TRP A 126 -9.85 -0.01 14.41
N PHE A 127 -8.56 -0.25 14.32
CA PHE A 127 -8.00 -1.43 13.68
C PHE A 127 -8.47 -2.71 14.33
N SER A 128 -8.49 -2.74 15.67
CA SER A 128 -8.92 -3.89 16.45
C SER A 128 -10.44 -4.16 16.34
N SER A 129 -11.25 -3.11 16.14
CA SER A 129 -12.70 -3.21 16.09
C SER A 129 -13.27 -3.32 14.67
N SER A 130 -12.44 -3.14 13.64
CA SER A 130 -12.87 -3.03 12.24
C SER A 130 -12.77 -4.37 11.50
N LEU A 131 -12.99 -4.29 10.19
CA LEU A 131 -12.84 -5.42 9.28
C LEU A 131 -11.43 -6.00 9.23
N PHE A 132 -10.42 -5.27 9.71
CA PHE A 132 -9.05 -5.75 9.75
C PHE A 132 -8.76 -6.69 10.91
N LEU A 133 -9.62 -6.72 11.91
CA LEU A 133 -9.42 -7.61 13.06
C LEU A 133 -9.22 -9.08 12.68
N PRO A 134 -9.98 -9.68 11.75
CA PRO A 134 -9.74 -11.06 11.34
C PRO A 134 -8.35 -11.27 10.74
N LEU A 135 -7.85 -10.32 9.97
CA LEU A 135 -6.52 -10.39 9.37
C LEU A 135 -5.44 -10.26 10.45
N ALA A 136 -5.57 -9.29 11.34
CA ALA A 136 -4.63 -9.08 12.44
C ALA A 136 -4.59 -10.31 13.36
N GLY A 137 -5.75 -10.87 13.69
CA GLY A 137 -5.85 -12.07 14.48
C GLY A 137 -5.21 -13.29 13.81
N HIS A 138 -5.40 -13.41 12.51
CA HIS A 138 -4.79 -14.47 11.71
C HIS A 138 -3.27 -14.39 11.72
N LEU A 139 -2.73 -13.19 11.50
CA LEU A 139 -1.29 -12.97 11.50
C LEU A 139 -0.68 -13.24 12.87
N SER A 140 -1.34 -12.82 13.93
CA SER A 140 -0.91 -13.11 15.31
C SER A 140 -0.90 -14.62 15.58
N GLY A 141 -1.90 -15.34 15.10
CA GLY A 141 -1.98 -16.77 15.22
C GLY A 141 -0.86 -17.50 14.48
N LEU A 142 -0.38 -16.95 13.37
CA LEU A 142 0.75 -17.50 12.63
C LEU A 142 2.09 -17.27 13.32
N ILE A 143 2.21 -16.19 14.08
CA ILE A 143 3.45 -15.80 14.74
C ILE A 143 3.58 -16.45 16.12
N ASP A 144 2.48 -16.68 16.80
CA ASP A 144 2.44 -17.24 18.15
C ASP A 144 2.29 -18.76 18.10
N PRO A 145 3.38 -19.51 18.39
CA PRO A 145 3.33 -20.97 18.33
C PRO A 145 2.50 -21.62 19.43
N GLU A 146 2.17 -20.87 20.48
CA GLU A 146 1.33 -21.37 21.58
C GLU A 146 -0.16 -21.18 21.30
N LYS A 147 -0.49 -20.35 20.33
CA LYS A 147 -1.87 -20.09 19.97
C LYS A 147 -2.44 -21.21 19.10
N PRO A 148 -3.61 -21.74 19.42
CA PRO A 148 -4.21 -22.76 18.57
C PRO A 148 -4.38 -22.27 17.16
N MET A 149 -4.10 -23.13 16.23
CA MET A 149 -4.24 -22.82 14.83
C MET A 149 -5.72 -22.66 14.47
N LEU A 150 -5.96 -21.92 13.40
CA LEU A 150 -7.30 -21.75 12.83
C LEU A 150 -8.06 -23.05 12.61
N ASP A 151 -7.36 -24.16 12.55
CA ASP A 151 -7.94 -25.49 12.38
C ASP A 151 -8.97 -25.83 13.47
N GLU A 152 -8.70 -25.42 14.70
CA GLU A 152 -9.64 -25.67 15.78
C GLU A 152 -10.92 -24.85 15.61
N ASP A 153 -10.78 -23.60 15.20
CA ASP A 153 -11.94 -22.76 14.92
C ASP A 153 -12.78 -23.30 13.76
N LEU A 154 -12.11 -23.84 12.75
CA LEU A 154 -12.78 -24.46 11.61
C LEU A 154 -13.49 -25.75 12.00
N ARG A 155 -12.95 -26.53 12.93
CA ARG A 155 -13.59 -27.75 13.43
C ARG A 155 -14.86 -27.45 14.23
N ILE A 156 -14.84 -26.39 15.01
CA ILE A 156 -15.98 -26.00 15.82
C ILE A 156 -17.17 -25.58 14.96
N ARG A 157 -16.91 -25.09 13.75
CA ARG A 157 -17.94 -24.65 12.81
C ARG A 157 -18.57 -25.77 11.99
N ASN A 158 -17.98 -26.93 12.03
CA ASN A 158 -18.49 -28.12 11.36
C ASN A 158 -19.37 -28.94 12.29
#